data_ac44ab47c51d7a1d057079178e2bb18c
#
_entry.id   ac44ab47c51d7a1d057079178e2bb18c
#
_cell.length_a   1.000
_cell.length_b   1.000
_cell.length_c   1.000
_cell.angle_alpha   90.00
_cell.angle_beta   90.00
_cell.angle_gamma   90.00
#
_symmetry.space_group_name_H-M   'P 1'
#
loop_
_entity.id
_entity.type
_entity.pdbx_description
1 polymer ?
#
loop_
_entity_poly.entity_id
_entity_poly.type
_entity_poly.pdbx_seq_one_letter_code
_entity_poly.pdbx_strand_id
1 'polypeptide(L)'
;DIVYVTGTLGDALAGFELIDAGFDEVGALADAFNRPQPRLAEGQKLAPFVHAMMDISDGLLIDAERMATASRLGIEIDLACIPLSPAYVSYRTDSLESRMQAASWGDDYELLFCAPPSARINVDATAVGRVIAGGGLTLCNGDSPVKLPPTLGYQHH
;
A
#
# COMPACT_ATOMS: atom_id res chain seq x y z
N ASP A 1 -6.98 16.02 1.94
CA ASP A 1 -6.00 15.39 1.02
C ASP A 1 -6.51 14.05 0.53
N ILE A 2 -6.05 13.65 -0.64
CA ILE A 2 -6.20 12.31 -1.20
C ILE A 2 -4.95 11.51 -0.82
N VAL A 3 -5.15 10.23 -0.47
CA VAL A 3 -4.10 9.28 -0.15
C VAL A 3 -3.80 8.44 -1.38
N TYR A 4 -2.53 8.34 -1.74
CA TYR A 4 -2.05 7.64 -2.92
C TYR A 4 -1.00 6.60 -2.56
N VAL A 5 -0.88 5.58 -3.40
CA VAL A 5 0.27 4.66 -3.43
C VAL A 5 0.86 4.60 -4.84
N THR A 6 2.18 4.47 -4.96
CA THR A 6 2.84 4.17 -6.23
C THR A 6 2.74 2.67 -6.54
N GLY A 7 2.88 2.31 -7.82
CA GLY A 7 2.97 0.91 -8.27
C GLY A 7 1.80 0.02 -7.84
N THR A 8 2.12 -1.23 -7.45
CA THR A 8 1.17 -2.26 -7.01
C THR A 8 1.59 -2.85 -5.67
N LEU A 9 0.62 -3.39 -4.92
CA LEU A 9 0.85 -3.98 -3.60
C LEU A 9 0.59 -5.49 -3.59
N GLY A 10 1.27 -6.19 -2.69
CA GLY A 10 1.11 -7.61 -2.44
C GLY A 10 1.99 -8.52 -3.30
N ASP A 11 2.71 -7.99 -4.27
CA ASP A 11 3.61 -8.79 -5.10
C ASP A 11 4.74 -9.42 -4.27
N ALA A 12 5.25 -8.72 -3.26
CA ALA A 12 6.23 -9.24 -2.31
C ALA A 12 5.67 -10.39 -1.47
N LEU A 13 4.42 -10.30 -0.99
CA LEU A 13 3.72 -11.38 -0.30
C LEU A 13 3.65 -12.65 -1.17
N ALA A 14 3.15 -12.51 -2.40
CA ALA A 14 3.01 -13.63 -3.32
C ALA A 14 4.37 -14.25 -3.69
N GLY A 15 5.39 -13.41 -3.85
CA GLY A 15 6.78 -13.85 -4.07
C GLY A 15 7.34 -14.65 -2.89
N PHE A 16 7.16 -14.15 -1.68
CA PHE A 16 7.54 -14.86 -0.45
C PHE A 16 6.87 -16.25 -0.37
N GLU A 17 5.56 -16.32 -0.59
CA GLU A 17 4.81 -17.58 -0.50
C GLU A 17 5.24 -18.61 -1.55
N LEU A 18 5.53 -18.16 -2.77
CA LEU A 18 6.04 -19.05 -3.82
C LEU A 18 7.41 -19.61 -3.45
N ILE A 19 8.31 -18.79 -2.94
CA ILE A 19 9.66 -19.21 -2.51
C ILE A 19 9.56 -20.18 -1.32
N ASP A 20 8.75 -19.84 -0.31
CA ASP A 20 8.55 -20.70 0.88
C ASP A 20 7.93 -22.06 0.52
N ALA A 21 7.08 -22.10 -0.50
CA ALA A 21 6.51 -23.32 -1.05
C ALA A 21 7.48 -24.13 -1.93
N GLY A 22 8.72 -23.65 -2.13
CA GLY A 22 9.76 -24.37 -2.87
C GLY A 22 9.67 -24.23 -4.40
N PHE A 23 8.91 -23.25 -4.90
CA PHE A 23 8.94 -22.90 -6.31
C PHE A 23 10.22 -22.10 -6.63
N ASP A 24 10.73 -22.30 -7.86
CA ASP A 24 11.94 -21.63 -8.31
C ASP A 24 11.81 -20.10 -8.18
N GLU A 25 12.90 -19.45 -7.77
CA GLU A 25 13.01 -17.99 -7.59
C GLU A 25 12.97 -17.22 -8.94
N VAL A 26 12.07 -17.60 -9.84
CA VAL A 26 11.97 -17.01 -11.19
C VAL A 26 10.59 -16.41 -11.39
N GLY A 27 10.58 -15.14 -11.78
CA GLY A 27 9.37 -14.43 -12.17
C GLY A 27 9.13 -13.13 -11.42
N ALA A 28 8.18 -12.34 -11.90
CA ALA A 28 7.92 -10.99 -11.39
C ALA A 28 7.60 -10.94 -9.90
N LEU A 29 6.88 -11.94 -9.37
CA LEU A 29 6.53 -12.00 -7.94
C LEU A 29 7.77 -12.31 -7.07
N ALA A 30 8.59 -13.27 -7.47
CA ALA A 30 9.83 -13.58 -6.76
C ALA A 30 10.82 -12.40 -6.82
N ASP A 31 10.91 -11.71 -7.96
CA ASP A 31 11.73 -10.51 -8.10
C ASP A 31 11.22 -9.37 -7.21
N ALA A 32 9.90 -9.19 -7.06
CA ALA A 32 9.32 -8.17 -6.19
C ALA A 32 9.75 -8.38 -4.73
N PHE A 33 9.76 -9.62 -4.24
CA PHE A 33 10.22 -9.94 -2.90
C PHE A 33 11.75 -9.83 -2.75
N ASN A 34 12.53 -10.42 -3.67
CA ASN A 34 13.98 -10.51 -3.53
C ASN A 34 14.72 -9.22 -3.91
N ARG A 35 14.12 -8.37 -4.76
CA ARG A 35 14.77 -7.19 -5.36
C ARG A 35 13.79 -6.03 -5.49
N PRO A 36 13.20 -5.54 -4.38
CA PRO A 36 12.27 -4.42 -4.43
C PRO A 36 12.94 -3.21 -5.07
N GLN A 37 12.16 -2.44 -5.85
CA GLN A 37 12.66 -1.28 -6.57
C GLN A 37 12.36 -0.01 -5.77
N PRO A 38 13.36 0.64 -5.16
CA PRO A 38 13.13 1.85 -4.39
C PRO A 38 12.66 3.00 -5.30
N ARG A 39 11.57 3.67 -4.90
CA ARG A 39 10.90 4.75 -5.66
C ARG A 39 11.55 6.12 -5.46
N LEU A 40 12.89 6.19 -5.52
CA LEU A 40 13.65 7.43 -5.24
C LEU A 40 13.35 8.54 -6.24
N ALA A 41 13.28 8.22 -7.53
CA ALA A 41 12.99 9.20 -8.58
C ALA A 41 11.56 9.73 -8.49
N GLU A 42 10.59 8.87 -8.17
CA GLU A 42 9.20 9.22 -7.92
C GLU A 42 9.09 10.11 -6.69
N GLY A 43 9.75 9.74 -5.58
CA GLY A 43 9.78 10.53 -4.36
C GLY A 43 10.33 11.94 -4.57
N GLN A 44 11.42 12.09 -5.33
CA GLN A 44 11.97 13.41 -5.67
C GLN A 44 11.00 14.27 -6.49
N LYS A 45 10.26 13.65 -7.43
CA LYS A 45 9.25 14.36 -8.23
C LYS A 45 8.03 14.77 -7.41
N LEU A 46 7.64 13.95 -6.43
CA LEU A 46 6.46 14.16 -5.59
C LEU A 46 6.72 15.17 -4.47
N ALA A 47 7.93 15.23 -3.92
CA ALA A 47 8.27 16.02 -2.74
C ALA A 47 7.77 17.49 -2.75
N PRO A 48 7.78 18.22 -3.89
CA PRO A 48 7.27 19.61 -3.91
C PRO A 48 5.74 19.73 -3.82
N PHE A 49 4.99 18.65 -3.99
CA PHE A 49 3.54 18.67 -4.20
C PHE A 49 2.75 17.92 -3.13
N VAL A 50 3.43 17.17 -2.25
CA VAL A 50 2.79 16.34 -1.24
C VAL A 50 2.92 16.95 0.16
N HIS A 51 1.97 16.68 1.04
CA HIS A 51 2.00 17.12 2.43
C HIS A 51 2.64 16.09 3.37
N ALA A 52 2.57 14.81 3.02
CA ALA A 52 3.22 13.71 3.74
C ALA A 52 3.60 12.62 2.75
N MET A 53 4.70 11.93 3.01
CA MET A 53 5.17 10.81 2.19
C MET A 53 6.08 9.90 3.03
N MET A 54 5.93 8.60 2.84
CA MET A 54 6.82 7.57 3.40
C MET A 54 6.81 6.34 2.48
N ASP A 55 7.73 5.44 2.66
CA ASP A 55 7.71 4.12 2.02
C ASP A 55 6.75 3.16 2.74
N ILE A 56 6.30 2.14 2.01
CA ILE A 56 5.49 1.03 2.54
C ILE A 56 6.46 -0.12 2.80
N SER A 57 6.93 -0.24 4.03
CA SER A 57 7.89 -1.27 4.46
C SER A 57 7.24 -2.35 5.32
N ASP A 58 6.34 -1.98 6.20
CA ASP A 58 5.67 -2.91 7.12
C ASP A 58 4.24 -3.24 6.70
N GLY A 59 3.74 -2.60 5.67
CA GLY A 59 2.43 -2.77 5.08
C GLY A 59 1.63 -1.47 5.02
N LEU A 60 0.82 -1.31 3.96
CA LEU A 60 0.06 -0.08 3.74
C LEU A 60 -0.78 0.33 4.97
N LEU A 61 -1.46 -0.63 5.62
CA LEU A 61 -2.38 -0.28 6.70
C LEU A 61 -1.64 0.23 7.94
N ILE A 62 -0.55 -0.42 8.35
CA ILE A 62 0.24 0.01 9.50
C ILE A 62 0.98 1.33 9.22
N ASP A 63 1.50 1.51 8.01
CA ASP A 63 2.21 2.72 7.63
C ASP A 63 1.25 3.91 7.46
N ALA A 64 0.02 3.67 6.96
CA ALA A 64 -1.04 4.67 6.94
C ALA A 64 -1.49 5.07 8.36
N GLU A 65 -1.58 4.12 9.31
CA GLU A 65 -1.87 4.43 10.70
C GLU A 65 -0.77 5.27 11.35
N ARG A 66 0.50 4.95 11.08
CA ARG A 66 1.65 5.75 11.54
C ARG A 66 1.62 7.17 10.99
N MET A 67 1.33 7.31 9.68
CA MET A 67 1.19 8.61 9.03
C MET A 67 0.03 9.42 9.62
N ALA A 68 -1.14 8.80 9.83
CA ALA A 68 -2.30 9.41 10.46
C ALA A 68 -1.98 9.91 11.87
N THR A 69 -1.33 9.06 12.69
CA THR A 69 -0.94 9.38 14.06
C THR A 69 0.07 10.54 14.10
N ALA A 70 1.11 10.50 13.27
CA ALA A 70 2.11 11.56 13.20
C ALA A 70 1.50 12.91 12.75
N SER A 71 0.50 12.85 11.88
CA SER A 71 -0.21 14.03 11.37
C SER A 71 -1.34 14.52 12.28
N ARG A 72 -1.73 13.76 13.30
CA ARG A 72 -2.89 13.99 14.17
C ARG A 72 -4.20 14.11 13.40
N LEU A 73 -4.33 13.32 12.35
CA LEU A 73 -5.50 13.24 11.47
C LEU A 73 -5.94 11.78 11.33
N GLY A 74 -7.10 11.55 10.73
CA GLY A 74 -7.52 10.21 10.34
C GLY A 74 -7.16 9.93 8.87
N ILE A 75 -6.96 8.66 8.55
CA ILE A 75 -6.86 8.18 7.17
C ILE A 75 -7.92 7.10 6.95
N GLU A 76 -8.66 7.22 5.85
CA GLU A 76 -9.56 6.18 5.38
C GLU A 76 -8.98 5.57 4.11
N ILE A 77 -8.80 4.25 4.10
CA ILE A 77 -8.35 3.47 2.94
C ILE A 77 -9.52 2.70 2.35
N ASP A 78 -9.69 2.81 1.04
CA ASP A 78 -10.67 2.02 0.28
C ASP A 78 -9.98 0.79 -0.33
N LEU A 79 -10.31 -0.38 0.19
CA LEU A 79 -9.75 -1.65 -0.27
C LEU A 79 -10.11 -1.96 -1.73
N ALA A 80 -11.25 -1.45 -2.24
CA ALA A 80 -11.60 -1.59 -3.64
C ALA A 80 -10.62 -0.88 -4.58
N CYS A 81 -9.89 0.12 -4.08
CA CYS A 81 -8.93 0.91 -4.84
C CYS A 81 -7.48 0.41 -4.74
N ILE A 82 -7.19 -0.62 -3.93
CA ILE A 82 -5.82 -1.15 -3.80
C ILE A 82 -5.33 -1.66 -5.16
N PRO A 83 -4.23 -1.12 -5.70
CA PRO A 83 -3.71 -1.57 -6.99
C PRO A 83 -3.01 -2.93 -6.85
N LEU A 84 -3.49 -3.93 -7.57
CA LEU A 84 -2.92 -5.27 -7.64
C LEU A 84 -2.30 -5.49 -9.02
N SER A 85 -1.16 -6.15 -9.08
CA SER A 85 -0.55 -6.53 -10.36
C SER A 85 -1.31 -7.67 -11.04
N PRO A 86 -1.25 -7.81 -12.38
CA PRO A 86 -1.79 -8.98 -13.07
C PRO A 86 -1.20 -10.30 -12.57
N ALA A 87 0.08 -10.31 -12.16
CA ALA A 87 0.74 -11.49 -11.62
C ALA A 87 0.15 -11.89 -10.27
N TYR A 88 -0.07 -10.93 -9.37
CA TYR A 88 -0.73 -11.16 -8.08
C TYR A 88 -2.15 -11.68 -8.27
N VAL A 89 -2.94 -11.04 -9.14
CA VAL A 89 -4.33 -11.45 -9.43
C VAL A 89 -4.40 -12.86 -10.03
N SER A 90 -3.43 -13.23 -10.88
CA SER A 90 -3.33 -14.60 -11.40
C SER A 90 -3.01 -15.64 -10.33
N TYR A 91 -2.22 -15.25 -9.32
CA TYR A 91 -1.84 -16.12 -8.22
C TYR A 91 -2.92 -16.22 -7.14
N ARG A 92 -3.51 -15.09 -6.74
CA ARG A 92 -4.41 -14.98 -5.57
C ARG A 92 -5.88 -14.73 -5.90
N THR A 93 -6.23 -14.40 -7.12
CA THR A 93 -7.55 -13.87 -7.51
C THR A 93 -7.83 -12.48 -6.88
N ASP A 94 -8.56 -11.64 -7.58
CA ASP A 94 -8.97 -10.33 -7.06
C ASP A 94 -10.22 -10.50 -6.16
N SER A 95 -10.05 -10.34 -4.87
CA SER A 95 -11.09 -10.44 -3.86
C SER A 95 -10.84 -9.46 -2.71
N LEU A 96 -11.85 -9.18 -1.90
CA LEU A 96 -11.67 -8.35 -0.70
C LEU A 96 -10.60 -8.93 0.24
N GLU A 97 -10.55 -10.26 0.38
CA GLU A 97 -9.56 -10.93 1.21
C GLU A 97 -8.14 -10.75 0.66
N SER A 98 -7.92 -10.95 -0.64
CA SER A 98 -6.60 -10.77 -1.26
C SER A 98 -6.13 -9.32 -1.23
N ARG A 99 -7.05 -8.35 -1.39
CA ARG A 99 -6.75 -6.92 -1.23
C ARG A 99 -6.39 -6.54 0.20
N MET A 100 -7.09 -7.11 1.18
CA MET A 100 -6.76 -6.96 2.59
C MET A 100 -5.37 -7.51 2.90
N GLN A 101 -5.04 -8.70 2.37
CA GLN A 101 -3.73 -9.32 2.56
C GLN A 101 -2.62 -8.48 1.91
N ALA A 102 -2.81 -8.02 0.67
CA ALA A 102 -1.87 -7.13 0.00
C ALA A 102 -1.64 -5.82 0.78
N ALA A 103 -2.71 -5.24 1.35
CA ALA A 103 -2.60 -4.01 2.13
C ALA A 103 -1.96 -4.20 3.52
N SER A 104 -2.01 -5.41 4.08
CA SER A 104 -1.47 -5.73 5.42
C SER A 104 -0.06 -6.32 5.37
N TRP A 105 0.46 -6.71 4.21
CA TRP A 105 1.81 -7.25 4.08
C TRP A 105 2.82 -6.15 3.79
N GLY A 106 4.04 -6.31 4.29
CA GLY A 106 5.15 -5.40 4.04
C GLY A 106 5.99 -5.76 2.81
N ASP A 107 7.19 -5.19 2.75
CA ASP A 107 8.22 -5.42 1.74
C ASP A 107 7.87 -4.98 0.30
N ASP A 108 6.79 -4.22 0.10
CA ASP A 108 6.44 -3.68 -1.24
C ASP A 108 7.37 -2.51 -1.65
N TYR A 109 7.85 -1.71 -0.68
CA TYR A 109 8.72 -0.54 -0.87
C TYR A 109 8.19 0.47 -1.90
N GLU A 110 6.87 0.52 -2.05
CA GLU A 110 6.18 1.58 -2.77
C GLU A 110 6.05 2.84 -1.89
N LEU A 111 5.67 3.98 -2.46
CA LEU A 111 5.45 5.21 -1.70
C LEU A 111 3.97 5.34 -1.33
N LEU A 112 3.71 5.59 -0.04
CA LEU A 112 2.47 6.10 0.49
C LEU A 112 2.60 7.61 0.63
N PHE A 113 1.67 8.39 0.06
CA PHE A 113 1.70 9.84 0.18
C PHE A 113 0.32 10.50 0.18
N CYS A 114 0.26 11.70 0.76
CA CYS A 114 -0.94 12.52 0.83
C CYS A 114 -0.72 13.82 0.04
N ALA A 115 -1.64 14.15 -0.84
CA ALA A 115 -1.58 15.35 -1.65
C ALA A 115 -2.94 16.06 -1.72
N PRO A 116 -2.97 17.40 -1.87
CA PRO A 116 -4.22 18.12 -2.07
C PRO A 116 -4.89 17.69 -3.39
N PRO A 117 -6.23 17.74 -3.48
CA PRO A 117 -6.95 17.33 -4.70
C PRO A 117 -6.54 18.11 -5.96
N SER A 118 -5.96 19.29 -5.78
CA SER A 118 -5.44 20.14 -6.88
C SER A 118 -4.03 19.77 -7.33
N ALA A 119 -3.33 18.88 -6.61
CA ALA A 119 -1.97 18.48 -6.98
C ALA A 119 -1.94 17.74 -8.31
N ARG A 120 -0.96 18.04 -9.13
CA ARG A 120 -0.69 17.28 -10.36
C ARG A 120 0.28 16.16 -10.04
N ILE A 121 -0.28 14.97 -9.87
CA ILE A 121 0.52 13.76 -9.67
C ILE A 121 1.09 13.34 -11.03
N ASN A 122 2.41 13.41 -11.15
CA ASN A 122 3.16 13.16 -12.39
C ASN A 122 4.01 11.88 -12.34
N VAL A 123 3.61 10.94 -11.48
CA VAL A 123 4.16 9.60 -11.35
C VAL A 123 3.04 8.58 -11.46
N ASP A 124 3.37 7.33 -11.72
CA ASP A 124 2.41 6.24 -11.67
C ASP A 124 1.99 6.01 -10.22
N ALA A 125 0.75 6.38 -9.90
CA ALA A 125 0.19 6.28 -8.56
C ALA A 125 -1.33 6.15 -8.60
N THR A 126 -1.86 5.39 -7.65
CA THR A 126 -3.29 5.12 -7.50
C THR A 126 -3.83 5.80 -6.25
N ALA A 127 -4.96 6.52 -6.37
CA ALA A 127 -5.69 7.04 -5.22
C ALA A 127 -6.36 5.86 -4.49
N VAL A 128 -5.98 5.67 -3.22
CA VAL A 128 -6.44 4.53 -2.40
C VAL A 128 -7.25 4.95 -1.19
N GLY A 129 -7.42 6.27 -0.99
CA GLY A 129 -8.15 6.75 0.18
C GLY A 129 -8.11 8.26 0.33
N ARG A 130 -8.43 8.70 1.52
CA ARG A 130 -8.50 10.13 1.87
C ARG A 130 -8.08 10.40 3.31
N VAL A 131 -7.60 11.59 3.55
CA VAL A 131 -7.40 12.13 4.89
C VAL A 131 -8.73 12.65 5.41
N ILE A 132 -9.06 12.28 6.65
CA ILE A 132 -10.32 12.65 7.31
C ILE A 132 -10.05 13.37 8.64
N ALA A 133 -11.05 14.05 9.15
CA ALA A 133 -11.01 14.59 10.51
C ALA A 133 -11.05 13.46 11.54
N GLY A 134 -10.42 13.68 12.69
CA GLY A 134 -10.31 12.67 13.73
C GLY A 134 -8.91 12.08 13.81
N GLY A 135 -8.79 10.81 14.16
CA GLY A 135 -7.50 10.14 14.30
C GLY A 135 -7.60 8.65 13.94
N GLY A 136 -6.44 8.06 13.67
CA GLY A 136 -6.31 6.63 13.36
C GLY A 136 -6.70 6.24 11.94
N LEU A 137 -6.76 4.94 11.70
CA LEU A 137 -7.05 4.33 10.41
C LEU A 137 -8.49 3.80 10.39
N THR A 138 -9.18 4.01 9.28
CA THR A 138 -10.46 3.36 8.96
C THR A 138 -10.40 2.71 7.58
N LEU A 139 -11.20 1.67 7.37
CA LEU A 139 -11.28 0.94 6.11
C LEU A 139 -12.69 0.95 5.56
N CYS A 140 -12.78 1.03 4.23
CA CYS A 140 -14.00 0.74 3.49
C CYS A 140 -13.70 -0.16 2.27
N ASN A 141 -14.75 -0.65 1.65
CA ASN A 141 -14.74 -1.32 0.34
C ASN A 141 -15.85 -0.69 -0.48
N GLY A 142 -15.50 0.33 -1.26
CA GLY A 142 -16.47 1.29 -1.78
C GLY A 142 -17.22 2.00 -0.66
N ASP A 143 -18.55 1.97 -0.70
CA ASP A 143 -19.39 2.63 0.33
C ASP A 143 -19.58 1.81 1.62
N SER A 144 -19.02 0.60 1.69
CA SER A 144 -19.23 -0.31 2.83
C SER A 144 -18.07 -0.23 3.82
N PRO A 145 -18.32 0.08 5.10
CA PRO A 145 -17.25 0.06 6.11
C PRO A 145 -16.73 -1.37 6.33
N VAL A 146 -15.41 -1.49 6.48
CA VAL A 146 -14.73 -2.76 6.72
C VAL A 146 -14.02 -2.69 8.08
N LYS A 147 -14.12 -3.79 8.83
CA LYS A 147 -13.43 -3.88 10.13
C LYS A 147 -11.92 -4.01 9.91
N LEU A 148 -11.15 -3.31 10.73
CA LEU A 148 -9.69 -3.47 10.76
C LEU A 148 -9.32 -4.92 11.08
N PRO A 149 -8.31 -5.48 10.39
CA PRO A 149 -7.80 -6.82 10.72
C PRO A 149 -7.11 -6.79 12.10
N PRO A 150 -6.93 -7.94 12.76
CA PRO A 150 -6.25 -8.04 14.06
C PRO A 150 -4.83 -7.49 14.05
N THR A 151 -4.16 -7.58 12.89
CA THR A 151 -2.80 -7.10 12.67
C THR A 151 -2.80 -6.25 11.40
N LEU A 152 -2.32 -5.01 11.50
CA LEU A 152 -2.30 -4.05 10.39
C LEU A 152 -1.09 -4.25 9.46
N GLY A 153 -0.04 -4.92 9.94
CA GLY A 153 1.20 -5.11 9.22
C GLY A 153 2.27 -5.77 10.11
N TYR A 154 3.51 -5.78 9.65
CA TYR A 154 4.63 -6.31 10.41
C TYR A 154 4.95 -5.40 11.61
N GLN A 155 5.20 -5.99 12.77
CA GLN A 155 5.59 -5.27 13.98
C GLN A 155 6.94 -5.81 14.46
N HIS A 156 7.92 -4.91 14.52
CA HIS A 156 9.22 -5.22 15.14
C HIS A 156 9.04 -5.37 16.66
N HIS A 157 9.45 -6.49 17.21
CA HIS A 157 9.43 -6.79 18.65
C HIS A 157 10.82 -6.59 19.28
#